data_4be1eca504f9d3b940a8fd731d29ba36
#
_entry.id   4be1eca504f9d3b940a8fd731d29ba36
#
_cell.length_a   1.000
_cell.length_b   1.000
_cell.length_c   1.000
_cell.angle_alpha   90.00
_cell.angle_beta   90.00
_cell.angle_gamma   90.00
#
_symmetry.space_group_name_H-M   'P 1'
#
loop_
_entity.id
_entity.type
_entity.pdbx_description
1 polymer ?
#
loop_
_entity_poly.entity_id
_entity_poly.type
_entity_poly.pdbx_seq_one_letter_code
_entity_poly.pdbx_strand_id
1 'polypeptide(L)'
;TQRQSGKFTITDTVTNIMGLETELELLYHCNYGAPFLEEGSRLEVPIREMAPRDAHATERLDVAPVYQAPTPGFVEDVFFYELAGNADNRTMSALINAAGDKAAVLRFDLSQLPYFTQWKNCAALVDGYVTAMEPCTAFPSRKPDERAAGRVIVLEAGEERKFELEVETHIGEVAVQEVVREIAEIQQKTPKTLHPGPIDKYPSS
;
A
#
# COMPACT_ATOMS: atom_id res chain seq x y z
N THR A 1 -16.28 10.60 10.47
CA THR A 1 -16.63 11.18 9.16
C THR A 1 -17.30 12.54 9.35
N GLN A 2 -16.89 13.56 8.59
CA GLN A 2 -17.59 14.83 8.52
C GLN A 2 -18.52 14.82 7.30
N ARG A 3 -19.73 15.34 7.48
CA ARG A 3 -20.72 15.44 6.39
C ARG A 3 -20.15 16.34 5.26
N GLN A 4 -20.21 15.88 4.02
CA GLN A 4 -19.65 16.54 2.82
C GLN A 4 -18.11 16.54 2.74
N SER A 5 -17.41 15.80 3.59
CA SER A 5 -15.99 15.54 3.45
C SER A 5 -15.77 14.27 2.63
N GLY A 6 -14.88 14.31 1.64
CA GLY A 6 -14.38 13.12 0.93
C GLY A 6 -13.39 12.27 1.77
N LYS A 7 -13.41 12.44 3.10
CA LYS A 7 -12.44 11.84 4.01
C LYS A 7 -13.10 11.12 5.18
N PHE A 8 -12.57 9.96 5.56
CA PHE A 8 -12.86 9.30 6.83
C PHE A 8 -11.59 8.68 7.41
N THR A 9 -11.60 8.42 8.70
CA THR A 9 -10.49 7.79 9.43
C THR A 9 -10.98 6.47 10.02
N ILE A 10 -10.19 5.42 9.85
CA ILE A 10 -10.29 4.16 10.55
C ILE A 10 -9.32 4.25 11.72
N THR A 11 -9.79 3.93 12.93
CA THR A 11 -8.96 3.84 14.12
C THR A 11 -9.22 2.49 14.75
N ASP A 12 -8.22 1.62 14.75
CA ASP A 12 -8.27 0.30 15.35
C ASP A 12 -7.39 0.24 16.59
N THR A 13 -7.88 -0.41 17.62
CA THR A 13 -7.10 -0.78 18.81
C THR A 13 -7.09 -2.29 18.91
N VAL A 14 -5.90 -2.87 18.86
CA VAL A 14 -5.69 -4.31 19.01
C VAL A 14 -5.12 -4.55 20.40
N THR A 15 -5.80 -5.38 21.19
CA THR A 15 -5.41 -5.70 22.58
C THR A 15 -5.05 -7.18 22.66
N ASN A 16 -3.91 -7.50 23.24
CA ASN A 16 -3.58 -8.88 23.62
C ASN A 16 -4.39 -9.29 24.86
N ILE A 17 -5.42 -10.09 24.68
CA ILE A 17 -6.28 -10.60 25.77
C ILE A 17 -5.79 -11.93 26.37
N MET A 18 -4.65 -12.44 25.92
CA MET A 18 -4.03 -13.64 26.48
C MET A 18 -3.24 -13.30 27.74
N GLY A 19 -3.03 -14.29 28.59
CA GLY A 19 -2.18 -14.17 29.79
C GLY A 19 -0.68 -14.26 29.52
N LEU A 20 -0.27 -14.33 28.26
CA LEU A 20 1.11 -14.45 27.78
C LEU A 20 1.30 -13.49 26.61
N GLU A 21 2.56 -13.21 26.26
CA GLU A 21 2.89 -12.49 25.03
C GLU A 21 2.29 -13.16 23.80
N THR A 22 1.93 -12.39 22.80
CA THR A 22 1.39 -12.91 21.53
C THR A 22 1.88 -12.06 20.36
N GLU A 23 1.83 -12.62 19.18
CA GLU A 23 2.30 -11.98 17.95
C GLU A 23 1.14 -11.34 17.18
N LEU A 24 1.42 -10.17 16.63
CA LEU A 24 0.51 -9.39 15.80
C LEU A 24 1.14 -9.09 14.44
N GLU A 25 0.39 -9.36 13.39
CA GLU A 25 0.59 -8.82 12.04
C GLU A 25 -0.72 -8.20 11.60
N LEU A 26 -0.67 -7.00 11.05
CA LEU A 26 -1.83 -6.26 10.56
C LEU A 26 -1.58 -5.76 9.14
N LEU A 27 -2.56 -5.95 8.26
CA LEU A 27 -2.56 -5.43 6.91
C LEU A 27 -3.94 -4.87 6.59
N TYR A 28 -4.00 -3.62 6.14
CA TYR A 28 -5.22 -3.02 5.59
C TYR A 28 -5.29 -3.32 4.10
N HIS A 29 -6.19 -4.22 3.69
CA HIS A 29 -6.36 -4.61 2.30
C HIS A 29 -7.42 -3.73 1.62
N CYS A 30 -6.99 -2.55 1.14
CA CYS A 30 -7.88 -1.54 0.56
C CYS A 30 -8.05 -1.78 -0.94
N ASN A 31 -9.17 -2.40 -1.32
CA ASN A 31 -9.48 -2.79 -2.69
C ASN A 31 -10.12 -1.67 -3.50
N TYR A 32 -9.67 -1.54 -4.75
CA TYR A 32 -10.21 -0.63 -5.75
C TYR A 32 -10.41 -1.37 -7.07
N GLY A 33 -11.62 -1.27 -7.64
CA GLY A 33 -12.00 -1.94 -8.88
C GLY A 33 -12.71 -0.98 -9.84
N ALA A 34 -13.23 -1.54 -10.93
CA ALA A 34 -14.03 -0.79 -11.89
C ALA A 34 -15.30 -0.21 -11.22
N PRO A 35 -15.76 0.98 -11.65
CA PRO A 35 -15.30 1.78 -12.79
C PRO A 35 -14.17 2.75 -12.45
N PHE A 36 -13.69 2.82 -11.21
CA PHE A 36 -12.62 3.75 -10.83
C PHE A 36 -11.25 3.27 -11.32
N LEU A 37 -10.95 1.97 -11.12
CA LEU A 37 -9.78 1.33 -11.72
C LEU A 37 -10.07 1.01 -13.20
N GLU A 38 -9.25 1.51 -14.09
CA GLU A 38 -9.35 1.37 -15.53
C GLU A 38 -7.96 1.33 -16.18
N GLU A 39 -7.87 1.00 -17.46
CA GLU A 39 -6.64 1.10 -18.23
C GLU A 39 -6.06 2.52 -18.16
N GLY A 40 -4.78 2.66 -17.84
CA GLY A 40 -4.10 3.95 -17.65
C GLY A 40 -4.25 4.54 -16.25
N SER A 41 -5.02 3.91 -15.35
CA SER A 41 -4.95 4.24 -13.92
C SER A 41 -3.53 4.02 -13.41
N ARG A 42 -3.11 4.77 -12.38
CA ARG A 42 -1.75 4.65 -11.84
C ARG A 42 -1.69 4.79 -10.32
N LEU A 43 -0.75 4.08 -9.73
CA LEU A 43 -0.36 4.25 -8.34
C LEU A 43 0.75 5.29 -8.24
N GLU A 44 0.57 6.27 -7.34
CA GLU A 44 1.59 7.25 -6.96
C GLU A 44 1.91 7.08 -5.47
N VAL A 45 3.19 6.88 -5.16
CA VAL A 45 3.70 6.72 -3.79
C VAL A 45 5.09 7.35 -3.66
N PRO A 46 5.45 7.91 -2.50
CA PRO A 46 6.82 8.35 -2.24
C PRO A 46 7.69 7.14 -1.86
N ILE A 47 8.52 6.67 -2.77
CA ILE A 47 9.31 5.44 -2.63
C ILE A 47 10.61 5.71 -1.87
N ARG A 48 10.87 4.97 -0.79
CA ARG A 48 12.21 4.81 -0.22
C ARG A 48 12.90 3.61 -0.85
N GLU A 49 12.23 2.46 -0.84
CA GLU A 49 12.71 1.20 -1.40
C GLU A 49 11.55 0.41 -1.99
N MET A 50 11.78 -0.27 -3.11
CA MET A 50 10.77 -1.09 -3.79
C MET A 50 11.44 -2.28 -4.42
N ALA A 51 10.83 -3.46 -4.26
CA ALA A 51 11.20 -4.68 -4.98
C ALA A 51 9.96 -5.48 -5.43
N PRO A 52 10.05 -6.19 -6.56
CA PRO A 52 9.03 -7.17 -6.95
C PRO A 52 9.06 -8.37 -5.99
N ARG A 53 7.90 -8.99 -5.73
CA ARG A 53 7.79 -10.17 -4.88
C ARG A 53 8.51 -11.39 -5.47
N ASP A 54 8.44 -11.57 -6.78
CA ASP A 54 8.86 -12.79 -7.47
C ASP A 54 9.35 -12.51 -8.90
N ALA A 55 9.73 -13.57 -9.62
CA ALA A 55 10.21 -13.47 -11.00
C ALA A 55 9.14 -12.94 -11.96
N HIS A 56 7.86 -13.29 -11.75
CA HIS A 56 6.77 -12.79 -12.58
C HIS A 56 6.60 -11.28 -12.45
N ALA A 57 6.56 -10.76 -11.22
CA ALA A 57 6.50 -9.33 -10.97
C ALA A 57 7.76 -8.58 -11.47
N THR A 58 8.93 -9.26 -11.49
CA THR A 58 10.17 -8.72 -12.04
C THR A 58 10.04 -8.37 -13.52
N GLU A 59 9.43 -9.24 -14.32
CA GLU A 59 9.21 -9.01 -15.76
C GLU A 59 8.30 -7.81 -16.05
N ARG A 60 7.57 -7.36 -15.04
CA ARG A 60 6.57 -6.29 -15.13
C ARG A 60 6.93 -5.04 -14.33
N LEU A 61 8.17 -4.95 -13.89
CA LEU A 61 8.66 -3.86 -13.02
C LEU A 61 8.49 -2.48 -13.67
N ASP A 62 8.73 -2.37 -14.98
CA ASP A 62 8.62 -1.11 -15.73
C ASP A 62 7.19 -0.57 -15.78
N VAL A 63 6.20 -1.44 -15.64
CA VAL A 63 4.77 -1.10 -15.64
C VAL A 63 4.12 -1.24 -14.26
N ALA A 64 4.92 -1.41 -13.21
CA ALA A 64 4.44 -1.57 -11.84
C ALA A 64 3.44 -0.47 -11.43
N PRO A 65 3.69 0.83 -11.67
CA PRO A 65 2.76 1.87 -11.24
C PRO A 65 1.51 2.01 -12.12
N VAL A 66 1.50 1.47 -13.35
CA VAL A 66 0.41 1.69 -14.31
C VAL A 66 -0.44 0.42 -14.47
N TYR A 67 -1.74 0.58 -14.54
CA TYR A 67 -2.70 -0.50 -14.72
C TYR A 67 -3.07 -0.67 -16.18
N GLN A 68 -3.00 -1.91 -16.67
CA GLN A 68 -3.43 -2.28 -18.03
C GLN A 68 -4.94 -2.54 -18.08
N ALA A 69 -5.48 -2.67 -19.28
CA ALA A 69 -6.85 -3.10 -19.50
C ALA A 69 -7.14 -4.48 -18.88
N PRO A 70 -8.43 -4.77 -18.54
CA PRO A 70 -8.82 -6.09 -18.09
C PRO A 70 -8.36 -7.18 -19.06
N THR A 71 -7.58 -8.15 -18.58
CA THR A 71 -6.90 -9.16 -19.39
C THR A 71 -7.26 -10.56 -18.88
N PRO A 72 -7.96 -11.40 -19.69
CA PRO A 72 -8.23 -12.78 -19.32
C PRO A 72 -6.95 -13.57 -19.05
N GLY A 73 -6.93 -14.34 -17.95
CA GLY A 73 -5.78 -15.15 -17.56
C GLY A 73 -4.60 -14.35 -16.98
N PHE A 74 -4.81 -13.09 -16.61
CA PHE A 74 -3.79 -12.29 -15.94
C PHE A 74 -3.36 -12.98 -14.64
N VAL A 75 -2.05 -13.09 -14.44
CA VAL A 75 -1.43 -13.51 -13.18
C VAL A 75 -1.11 -12.26 -12.36
N GLU A 76 -1.44 -12.28 -11.10
CA GLU A 76 -1.25 -11.13 -10.21
C GLU A 76 0.20 -10.67 -10.13
N ASP A 77 0.39 -9.36 -10.13
CA ASP A 77 1.68 -8.74 -9.79
C ASP A 77 1.65 -8.26 -8.35
N VAL A 78 2.72 -8.50 -7.61
CA VAL A 78 2.89 -8.00 -6.25
C VAL A 78 4.22 -7.28 -6.11
N PHE A 79 4.17 -6.08 -5.53
CA PHE A 79 5.35 -5.26 -5.28
C PHE A 79 5.36 -4.84 -3.81
N PHE A 80 6.52 -4.95 -3.19
CA PHE A 80 6.77 -4.57 -1.81
C PHE A 80 7.48 -3.23 -1.73
N TYR A 81 7.06 -2.38 -0.81
CA TYR A 81 7.59 -1.04 -0.64
C TYR A 81 7.90 -0.72 0.81
N GLU A 82 8.98 0.01 1.02
CA GLU A 82 9.12 0.94 2.12
C GLU A 82 8.90 2.34 1.57
N LEU A 83 7.93 3.07 2.11
CA LEU A 83 7.64 4.42 1.66
C LEU A 83 8.50 5.45 2.38
N ALA A 84 8.74 6.59 1.74
CA ALA A 84 9.30 7.75 2.39
C ALA A 84 8.21 8.46 3.20
N GLY A 85 8.59 9.02 4.35
CA GLY A 85 7.72 9.85 5.18
C GLY A 85 8.17 11.31 5.22
N ASN A 86 7.27 12.18 5.65
CA ASN A 86 7.60 13.55 6.01
C ASN A 86 8.32 13.60 7.38
N ALA A 87 8.54 14.80 7.92
CA ALA A 87 9.23 14.99 9.21
C ALA A 87 8.50 14.35 10.42
N ASP A 88 7.19 14.12 10.28
CA ASP A 88 6.33 13.52 11.32
C ASP A 88 6.08 12.03 11.07
N ASN A 89 6.89 11.36 10.23
CA ASN A 89 6.71 9.98 9.78
C ASN A 89 5.39 9.70 9.04
N ARG A 90 4.67 10.74 8.62
CA ARG A 90 3.45 10.56 7.83
C ARG A 90 3.79 10.33 6.37
N THR A 91 3.09 9.39 5.76
CA THR A 91 3.20 9.05 4.34
C THR A 91 1.83 8.91 3.72
N MET A 92 1.82 8.67 2.41
CA MET A 92 0.58 8.49 1.66
C MET A 92 0.78 7.61 0.42
N SER A 93 -0.33 7.04 -0.06
CA SER A 93 -0.43 6.40 -1.37
C SER A 93 -1.66 6.94 -2.09
N ALA A 94 -1.61 7.04 -3.41
CA ALA A 94 -2.72 7.51 -4.22
C ALA A 94 -2.92 6.61 -5.45
N LEU A 95 -4.13 6.10 -5.62
CA LEU A 95 -4.57 5.51 -6.89
C LEU A 95 -5.31 6.59 -7.67
N ILE A 96 -4.85 6.87 -8.87
CA ILE A 96 -5.35 7.94 -9.75
C ILE A 96 -5.95 7.29 -11.00
N ASN A 97 -7.15 7.71 -11.40
CA ASN A 97 -7.78 7.22 -12.63
C ASN A 97 -7.04 7.71 -13.89
N ALA A 98 -7.34 7.11 -15.04
CA ALA A 98 -6.66 7.41 -16.31
C ALA A 98 -6.78 8.88 -16.72
N ALA A 99 -7.94 9.49 -16.50
CA ALA A 99 -8.16 10.90 -16.82
C ALA A 99 -7.37 11.87 -15.91
N GLY A 100 -6.89 11.42 -14.74
CA GLY A 100 -6.19 12.25 -13.79
C GLY A 100 -7.08 13.25 -13.03
N ASP A 101 -8.38 13.01 -13.01
CA ASP A 101 -9.38 13.87 -12.37
C ASP A 101 -10.02 13.28 -11.11
N LYS A 102 -9.63 12.05 -10.73
CA LYS A 102 -10.07 11.38 -9.49
C LYS A 102 -8.92 10.65 -8.85
N ALA A 103 -8.84 10.72 -7.53
CA ALA A 103 -7.88 9.96 -6.74
C ALA A 103 -8.52 9.37 -5.49
N ALA A 104 -8.13 8.14 -5.15
CA ALA A 104 -8.32 7.54 -3.84
C ALA A 104 -6.97 7.58 -3.10
N VAL A 105 -6.95 8.15 -1.91
CA VAL A 105 -5.71 8.39 -1.15
C VAL A 105 -5.80 7.69 0.20
N LEU A 106 -4.73 7.01 0.58
CA LEU A 106 -4.51 6.51 1.93
C LEU A 106 -3.40 7.34 2.59
N ARG A 107 -3.62 7.77 3.83
CA ARG A 107 -2.60 8.44 4.65
C ARG A 107 -2.42 7.67 5.95
N PHE A 108 -1.17 7.44 6.33
CA PHE A 108 -0.84 6.67 7.51
C PHE A 108 0.50 7.07 8.11
N ASP A 109 0.77 6.57 9.31
CA ASP A 109 2.01 6.79 10.05
C ASP A 109 2.93 5.58 9.90
N LEU A 110 4.16 5.81 9.42
CA LEU A 110 5.17 4.76 9.23
C LEU A 110 5.64 4.14 10.56
N SER A 111 5.43 4.80 11.70
CA SER A 111 5.68 4.20 13.01
C SER A 111 4.65 3.13 13.40
N GLN A 112 3.47 3.17 12.77
CA GLN A 112 2.38 2.21 12.96
C GLN A 112 2.36 1.16 11.84
N LEU A 113 2.51 1.60 10.58
CA LEU A 113 2.42 0.79 9.37
C LEU A 113 3.66 1.04 8.50
N PRO A 114 4.81 0.42 8.84
CA PRO A 114 6.10 0.72 8.20
C PRO A 114 6.24 0.24 6.77
N TYR A 115 5.38 -0.69 6.33
CA TYR A 115 5.46 -1.32 5.03
C TYR A 115 4.20 -1.08 4.21
N PHE A 116 4.35 -1.27 2.89
CA PHE A 116 3.25 -1.13 1.94
C PHE A 116 3.37 -2.18 0.85
N THR A 117 2.26 -2.83 0.52
CA THR A 117 2.17 -3.75 -0.61
C THR A 117 1.23 -3.20 -1.67
N GLN A 118 1.65 -3.29 -2.92
CA GLN A 118 0.78 -3.13 -4.08
C GLN A 118 0.45 -4.51 -4.62
N TRP A 119 -0.82 -4.89 -4.57
CA TRP A 119 -1.34 -6.07 -5.24
C TRP A 119 -2.12 -5.65 -6.46
N LYS A 120 -1.77 -6.19 -7.64
CA LYS A 120 -2.42 -5.88 -8.93
C LYS A 120 -3.03 -7.15 -9.49
N ASN A 121 -4.35 -7.16 -9.70
CA ASN A 121 -5.04 -8.20 -10.44
C ASN A 121 -5.78 -7.58 -11.62
N CYS A 122 -5.08 -7.43 -12.76
CA CYS A 122 -5.68 -6.93 -14.00
C CYS A 122 -6.39 -8.05 -14.80
N ALA A 123 -7.05 -8.99 -14.11
CA ALA A 123 -7.85 -10.06 -14.71
C ALA A 123 -9.05 -9.49 -15.49
N ALA A 124 -9.79 -10.33 -16.22
CA ALA A 124 -11.05 -9.89 -16.85
C ALA A 124 -12.03 -9.35 -15.78
N LEU A 125 -12.94 -8.46 -16.20
CA LEU A 125 -13.92 -7.87 -15.26
C LEU A 125 -14.73 -8.93 -14.51
N VAL A 126 -15.08 -10.03 -15.18
CA VAL A 126 -15.82 -11.15 -14.57
C VAL A 126 -14.98 -11.98 -13.61
N ASP A 127 -13.65 -11.90 -13.73
CA ASP A 127 -12.67 -12.61 -12.90
C ASP A 127 -12.07 -11.74 -11.79
N GLY A 128 -12.58 -10.51 -11.61
CA GLY A 128 -12.19 -9.61 -10.55
C GLY A 128 -11.04 -8.66 -10.92
N TYR A 129 -11.28 -7.77 -11.91
CA TYR A 129 -10.36 -6.65 -12.20
C TYR A 129 -10.28 -5.70 -11.00
N VAL A 130 -9.21 -5.81 -10.22
CA VAL A 130 -9.06 -5.14 -8.93
C VAL A 130 -7.59 -4.92 -8.59
N THR A 131 -7.30 -3.91 -7.82
CA THR A 131 -6.00 -3.68 -7.16
C THR A 131 -6.20 -3.43 -5.68
N ALA A 132 -5.15 -3.65 -4.88
CA ALA A 132 -5.14 -3.22 -3.50
C ALA A 132 -3.95 -2.32 -3.19
N MET A 133 -4.20 -1.32 -2.35
CA MET A 133 -3.20 -0.54 -1.63
C MET A 133 -3.19 -1.04 -0.19
N GLU A 134 -2.04 -1.57 0.27
CA GLU A 134 -1.98 -2.34 1.51
C GLU A 134 -0.93 -1.82 2.50
N PRO A 135 -1.22 -0.74 3.26
CA PRO A 135 -0.39 -0.38 4.41
C PRO A 135 -0.39 -1.50 5.46
N CYS A 136 0.79 -1.90 5.96
CA CYS A 136 0.90 -3.06 6.84
C CYS A 136 2.04 -2.97 7.85
N THR A 137 1.97 -3.82 8.87
CA THR A 137 3.04 -3.98 9.87
C THR A 137 4.09 -4.99 9.44
N ALA A 138 3.71 -5.93 8.56
CA ALA A 138 4.54 -6.96 7.96
C ALA A 138 4.03 -7.23 6.54
N PHE A 139 4.87 -7.76 5.66
CA PHE A 139 4.44 -8.11 4.31
C PHE A 139 3.53 -9.35 4.32
N PRO A 140 2.61 -9.49 3.35
CA PRO A 140 1.73 -10.66 3.23
C PRO A 140 2.55 -11.91 2.80
N SER A 141 3.21 -12.53 3.76
CA SER A 141 4.14 -13.63 3.61
C SER A 141 3.93 -14.68 4.69
N ARG A 142 4.77 -15.73 4.67
CA ARG A 142 4.72 -16.72 5.73
C ARG A 142 5.23 -16.12 7.04
N LYS A 143 4.47 -16.25 8.10
CA LYS A 143 4.79 -15.71 9.43
C LYS A 143 6.19 -16.05 9.96
N PRO A 144 6.73 -17.29 9.76
CA PRO A 144 8.10 -17.59 10.16
C PRO A 144 9.16 -16.70 9.49
N ASP A 145 8.95 -16.32 8.21
CA ASP A 145 9.87 -15.48 7.46
C ASP A 145 9.80 -14.03 7.96
N GLU A 146 8.57 -13.53 8.21
CA GLU A 146 8.34 -12.20 8.80
C GLU A 146 8.92 -12.11 10.23
N ARG A 147 8.82 -13.19 11.01
CA ARG A 147 9.46 -13.28 12.34
C ARG A 147 10.98 -13.26 12.24
N ALA A 148 11.57 -14.02 11.32
CA ALA A 148 13.01 -14.04 11.11
C ALA A 148 13.55 -12.67 10.66
N ALA A 149 12.74 -11.92 9.92
CA ALA A 149 13.05 -10.56 9.47
C ALA A 149 12.76 -9.47 10.53
N GLY A 150 12.23 -9.85 11.71
CA GLY A 150 11.93 -8.91 12.80
C GLY A 150 10.74 -8.00 12.55
N ARG A 151 9.83 -8.38 11.63
CA ARG A 151 8.65 -7.56 11.29
C ARG A 151 7.37 -7.93 12.05
N VAL A 152 7.37 -9.05 12.75
CA VAL A 152 6.26 -9.46 13.61
C VAL A 152 6.28 -8.65 14.91
N ILE A 153 5.19 -7.98 15.22
CA ILE A 153 5.02 -7.25 16.48
C ILE A 153 4.74 -8.26 17.60
N VAL A 154 5.39 -8.12 18.75
CA VAL A 154 5.07 -8.88 19.96
C VAL A 154 4.33 -7.95 20.91
N LEU A 155 3.18 -8.40 21.43
CA LEU A 155 2.37 -7.72 22.43
C LEU A 155 2.46 -8.47 23.77
N GLU A 156 2.83 -7.76 24.81
CA GLU A 156 2.74 -8.29 26.18
C GLU A 156 1.29 -8.56 26.60
N ALA A 157 1.10 -9.35 27.65
CA ALA A 157 -0.24 -9.63 28.19
C ALA A 157 -0.96 -8.31 28.56
N GLY A 158 -2.12 -8.05 27.97
CA GLY A 158 -2.89 -6.82 28.16
C GLY A 158 -2.38 -5.60 27.39
N GLU A 159 -1.28 -5.71 26.63
CA GLU A 159 -0.79 -4.60 25.79
C GLU A 159 -1.75 -4.28 24.67
N GLU A 160 -1.84 -2.99 24.37
CA GLU A 160 -2.65 -2.45 23.27
C GLU A 160 -1.78 -1.75 22.23
N ARG A 161 -2.13 -1.92 20.96
CA ARG A 161 -1.58 -1.16 19.84
C ARG A 161 -2.68 -0.46 19.08
N LYS A 162 -2.48 0.82 18.82
CA LYS A 162 -3.39 1.64 18.03
C LYS A 162 -2.87 1.83 16.63
N PHE A 163 -3.76 1.71 15.65
CA PHE A 163 -3.49 1.95 14.24
C PHE A 163 -4.50 2.96 13.70
N GLU A 164 -4.03 3.83 12.81
CA GLU A 164 -4.85 4.85 12.18
C GLU A 164 -4.59 4.90 10.68
N LEU A 165 -5.67 4.80 9.91
CA LEU A 165 -5.66 4.92 8.46
C LEU A 165 -6.69 5.97 8.03
N GLU A 166 -6.23 7.01 7.36
CA GLU A 166 -7.09 8.00 6.73
C GLU A 166 -7.35 7.62 5.28
N VAL A 167 -8.61 7.63 4.87
CA VAL A 167 -9.05 7.37 3.49
C VAL A 167 -9.68 8.62 2.93
N GLU A 168 -9.19 9.08 1.79
CA GLU A 168 -9.66 10.29 1.12
C GLU A 168 -10.04 10.02 -0.33
N THR A 169 -10.99 10.80 -0.83
CA THR A 169 -11.32 10.88 -2.25
C THR A 169 -11.15 12.31 -2.73
N HIS A 170 -10.44 12.47 -3.85
CA HIS A 170 -10.22 13.76 -4.50
C HIS A 170 -10.87 13.75 -5.87
N ILE A 171 -11.60 14.82 -6.20
CA ILE A 171 -12.33 14.98 -7.45
C ILE A 171 -11.97 16.32 -8.07
N GLY A 172 -11.63 16.30 -9.35
CA GLY A 172 -11.15 17.44 -10.15
C GLY A 172 -9.63 17.43 -10.30
N GLU A 173 -9.17 17.78 -11.49
CA GLU A 173 -7.74 17.78 -11.86
C GLU A 173 -6.87 18.55 -10.87
N VAL A 174 -7.33 19.72 -10.42
CA VAL A 174 -6.57 20.58 -9.48
C VAL A 174 -6.34 19.84 -8.16
N ALA A 175 -7.39 19.20 -7.61
CA ALA A 175 -7.27 18.45 -6.35
C ALA A 175 -6.35 17.23 -6.50
N VAL A 176 -6.39 16.54 -7.64
CA VAL A 176 -5.49 15.41 -7.92
C VAL A 176 -4.05 15.88 -8.10
N GLN A 177 -3.82 17.00 -8.77
CA GLN A 177 -2.47 17.57 -8.91
C GLN A 177 -1.87 18.00 -7.56
N GLU A 178 -2.67 18.47 -6.63
CA GLU A 178 -2.22 18.76 -5.26
C GLU A 178 -1.74 17.51 -4.54
N VAL A 179 -2.46 16.39 -4.66
CA VAL A 179 -2.05 15.08 -4.13
C VAL A 179 -0.70 14.63 -4.74
N VAL A 180 -0.57 14.71 -6.07
CA VAL A 180 0.68 14.35 -6.76
C VAL A 180 1.85 15.23 -6.31
N ARG A 181 1.62 16.52 -6.14
CA ARG A 181 2.64 17.46 -5.65
C ARG A 181 3.08 17.11 -4.22
N GLU A 182 2.16 16.79 -3.33
CA GLU A 182 2.48 16.40 -1.95
C GLU A 182 3.35 15.13 -1.92
N ILE A 183 3.01 14.11 -2.73
CA ILE A 183 3.83 12.90 -2.88
C ILE A 183 5.23 13.26 -3.38
N ALA A 184 5.33 14.14 -4.37
CA ALA A 184 6.61 14.57 -4.91
C ALA A 184 7.45 15.36 -3.89
N GLU A 185 6.84 16.19 -3.04
CA GLU A 185 7.51 16.90 -1.95
C GLU A 185 8.10 15.97 -0.89
N ILE A 186 7.39 14.87 -0.55
CA ILE A 186 7.92 13.82 0.33
C ILE A 186 9.09 13.12 -0.36
N GLN A 187 8.92 12.74 -1.63
CA GLN A 187 9.94 12.03 -2.41
C GLN A 187 11.24 12.81 -2.56
N GLN A 188 11.17 14.13 -2.77
CA GLN A 188 12.36 14.99 -2.95
C GLN A 188 13.36 14.90 -1.79
N LYS A 189 12.89 14.58 -0.59
CA LYS A 189 13.71 14.50 0.63
C LYS A 189 14.35 13.13 0.84
N THR A 190 13.98 12.13 0.04
CA THR A 190 14.44 10.75 0.20
C THR A 190 14.84 10.17 -1.15
N PRO A 191 16.09 9.71 -1.32
CA PRO A 191 16.49 8.95 -2.49
C PRO A 191 15.66 7.68 -2.61
N LYS A 192 15.23 7.32 -3.82
CA LYS A 192 14.52 6.07 -4.06
C LYS A 192 15.47 4.97 -4.53
N THR A 193 15.26 3.77 -4.03
CA THR A 193 15.94 2.55 -4.46
C THR A 193 14.93 1.61 -5.10
N LEU A 194 15.15 1.25 -6.36
CA LEU A 194 14.34 0.27 -7.09
C LEU A 194 15.19 -0.95 -7.37
N HIS A 195 14.78 -2.10 -6.87
CA HIS A 195 15.49 -3.35 -7.10
C HIS A 195 15.06 -4.01 -8.40
N PRO A 196 16.00 -4.50 -9.22
CA PRO A 196 15.67 -5.13 -10.50
C PRO A 196 15.11 -6.56 -10.36
N GLY A 197 14.94 -7.06 -9.14
CA GLY A 197 14.41 -8.39 -8.80
C GLY A 197 14.10 -8.51 -7.32
N PRO A 198 13.59 -9.66 -6.88
CA PRO A 198 13.36 -9.94 -5.46
C PRO A 198 14.64 -9.79 -4.65
N ILE A 199 14.51 -9.40 -3.39
CA ILE A 199 15.65 -9.22 -2.47
C ILE A 199 15.40 -10.01 -1.18
N ASP A 200 16.48 -10.49 -0.54
CA ASP A 200 16.41 -11.30 0.69
C ASP A 200 15.72 -10.56 1.86
N LYS A 201 15.75 -9.23 1.82
CA LYS A 201 15.08 -8.39 2.82
C LYS A 201 13.55 -8.54 2.79
N TYR A 202 12.98 -8.82 1.61
CA TYR A 202 11.56 -8.99 1.40
C TYR A 202 11.23 -10.45 1.09
N PRO A 203 10.13 -10.97 1.63
CA PRO A 203 9.82 -12.37 1.44
C PRO A 203 9.47 -12.67 -0.02
N SER A 204 10.03 -13.75 -0.55
CA SER A 204 9.57 -14.37 -1.78
C SER A 204 8.65 -15.52 -1.43
N SER A 205 7.48 -15.59 -2.03
CA SER A 205 6.54 -16.71 -1.88
C SER A 205 7.02 -17.95 -2.64
#